data_c02c3edf24e42cbc04984e5509458a4f
#
_entry.id   c02c3edf24e42cbc04984e5509458a4f
#
_cell.length_a   1.000
_cell.length_b   1.000
_cell.length_c   1.000
_cell.angle_alpha   90.00
_cell.angle_beta   90.00
_cell.angle_gamma   90.00
#
_symmetry.space_group_name_H-M   'P 1'
#
loop_
_entity.id
_entity.type
_entity.pdbx_description
1 polymer ?
#
loop_
_entity_poly.entity_id
_entity_poly.type
_entity_poly.pdbx_seq_one_letter_code
_entity_poly.pdbx_strand_id
1 'polypeptide(L)'
;MWGKMGDWRLSRICDEFIIEEVNMWGSQFRAFLLMLGLAVFSEASQSAPYQITVLATNISDYGGLGEWSFAALFEAEQDAVLFDTGFKEDTVLHNVLHLGVDLSGVEKVVLSHFHSDHTGGLLILRKHFRPANEAALSQVYVAAGFFDQRATATGVEVGPGDFARAQDFKSAAEALGINFTVVTEPTEIAPKLWLTGPVPRVEEHYNGPAGLFIKQDGASVPDIIMDDQSLGY
;
A
#
# COMPACT_ATOMS: atom_id res chain seq x y z
N MET A 1 35.52 23.21 -44.84
CA MET A 1 36.71 23.82 -44.23
C MET A 1 36.39 24.01 -42.75
N TRP A 2 36.63 23.00 -41.92
CA TRP A 2 36.36 23.02 -40.47
C TRP A 2 37.69 22.68 -39.79
N GLY A 3 38.24 23.65 -39.04
CA GLY A 3 39.48 23.52 -38.30
C GLY A 3 39.37 22.60 -37.11
N LYS A 4 40.38 21.77 -36.92
CA LYS A 4 40.59 20.94 -35.73
C LYS A 4 40.95 21.84 -34.56
N MET A 5 40.17 21.86 -33.50
CA MET A 5 40.51 22.42 -32.21
C MET A 5 41.32 21.41 -31.39
N GLY A 6 42.46 21.88 -30.87
CA GLY A 6 43.49 21.07 -30.26
C GLY A 6 43.11 20.50 -28.88
N ASP A 7 43.67 19.35 -28.68
CA ASP A 7 43.66 18.52 -27.49
C ASP A 7 44.50 19.19 -26.37
N TRP A 8 43.82 19.74 -25.34
CA TRP A 8 44.47 20.30 -24.17
C TRP A 8 44.67 19.20 -23.14
N ARG A 9 45.88 18.64 -23.10
CA ARG A 9 46.29 17.70 -22.05
C ARG A 9 46.43 18.40 -20.71
N LEU A 10 45.41 18.29 -19.86
CA LEU A 10 45.44 18.64 -18.43
C LEU A 10 46.08 17.55 -17.55
N SER A 11 46.71 16.53 -18.16
CA SER A 11 47.19 15.34 -17.44
C SER A 11 48.61 15.44 -16.87
N ARG A 12 49.36 16.48 -17.12
CA ARG A 12 50.75 16.56 -16.63
C ARG A 12 50.99 17.43 -15.39
N ILE A 13 50.03 18.22 -14.97
CA ILE A 13 50.21 19.10 -13.80
C ILE A 13 49.80 18.41 -12.49
N CYS A 14 48.93 17.42 -12.55
CA CYS A 14 48.51 16.69 -11.35
C CYS A 14 49.50 15.58 -10.93
N ASP A 15 50.23 14.99 -11.87
CA ASP A 15 51.09 13.85 -11.55
C ASP A 15 52.43 14.25 -10.86
N GLU A 16 52.96 15.46 -11.11
CA GLU A 16 54.23 15.90 -10.47
C GLU A 16 54.01 16.45 -9.04
N PHE A 17 52.86 17.08 -8.73
CA PHE A 17 52.61 17.63 -7.38
C PHE A 17 52.21 16.56 -6.35
N ILE A 18 51.62 15.45 -6.78
CA ILE A 18 51.18 14.40 -5.87
C ILE A 18 52.32 13.46 -5.46
N ILE A 19 53.35 13.32 -6.29
CA ILE A 19 54.45 12.38 -6.05
C ILE A 19 55.49 12.91 -5.06
N GLU A 20 55.75 14.22 -4.97
CA GLU A 20 56.73 14.76 -4.03
C GLU A 20 56.21 14.88 -2.58
N GLU A 21 54.96 15.18 -2.34
CA GLU A 21 54.41 15.25 -0.96
C GLU A 21 54.15 13.87 -0.33
N VAL A 22 53.90 12.82 -1.13
CA VAL A 22 53.62 11.48 -0.60
C VAL A 22 54.87 10.76 -0.10
N ASN A 23 56.06 11.16 -0.51
CA ASN A 23 57.32 10.54 -0.06
C ASN A 23 57.84 11.08 1.29
N MET A 24 57.27 12.14 1.83
CA MET A 24 57.72 12.80 3.05
C MET A 24 57.04 12.27 4.34
N TRP A 25 56.00 11.48 4.24
CA TRP A 25 55.27 10.92 5.38
C TRP A 25 55.37 9.39 5.38
N GLY A 26 55.95 8.84 6.42
CA GLY A 26 56.21 7.39 6.50
C GLY A 26 54.99 6.50 6.36
N SER A 27 55.23 5.20 6.13
CA SER A 27 54.24 4.15 5.79
C SER A 27 53.00 4.06 6.72
N GLN A 28 53.13 4.56 7.93
CA GLN A 28 52.00 4.54 8.91
C GLN A 28 50.92 5.61 8.62
N PHE A 29 51.29 6.74 7.98
CA PHE A 29 50.33 7.76 7.60
C PHE A 29 49.54 7.38 6.35
N ARG A 30 50.14 6.59 5.46
CA ARG A 30 49.44 6.03 4.29
C ARG A 30 48.32 5.04 4.67
N ALA A 31 48.54 4.24 5.71
CA ALA A 31 47.53 3.33 6.24
C ALA A 31 46.38 4.06 6.94
N PHE A 32 46.67 5.20 7.61
CA PHE A 32 45.66 5.99 8.30
C PHE A 32 44.75 6.76 7.33
N LEU A 33 45.30 7.33 6.24
CA LEU A 33 44.54 8.00 5.19
C LEU A 33 43.68 7.00 4.35
N LEU A 34 44.17 5.79 4.11
CA LEU A 34 43.40 4.74 3.45
C LEU A 34 42.27 4.22 4.36
N MET A 35 42.46 4.13 5.67
CA MET A 35 41.43 3.78 6.63
C MET A 35 40.39 4.89 6.81
N LEU A 36 40.78 6.17 6.80
CA LEU A 36 39.85 7.29 6.87
C LEU A 36 39.04 7.43 5.57
N GLY A 37 39.63 7.16 4.40
CA GLY A 37 38.94 7.18 3.10
C GLY A 37 37.92 6.05 2.94
N LEU A 38 38.14 4.90 3.56
CA LEU A 38 37.20 3.77 3.56
C LEU A 38 36.05 3.96 4.59
N ALA A 39 36.26 4.77 5.63
CA ALA A 39 35.21 5.05 6.63
C ALA A 39 34.16 6.06 6.17
N VAL A 40 34.41 6.82 5.10
CA VAL A 40 33.50 7.90 4.64
C VAL A 40 32.50 7.42 3.59
N PHE A 41 32.61 6.18 3.06
CA PHE A 41 31.70 5.66 2.03
C PHE A 41 30.79 4.52 2.49
N SER A 42 30.59 4.36 3.80
CA SER A 42 29.51 3.51 4.30
C SER A 42 28.40 4.38 4.88
N GLU A 43 27.83 5.27 4.08
CA GLU A 43 26.42 5.58 4.25
C GLU A 43 25.69 4.32 3.79
N ALA A 44 25.49 3.39 4.71
CA ALA A 44 24.44 2.42 4.55
C ALA A 44 23.18 3.26 4.31
N SER A 45 22.65 3.22 3.09
CA SER A 45 21.31 3.69 2.81
C SER A 45 20.42 2.97 3.81
N GLN A 46 20.09 3.62 4.90
CA GLN A 46 19.04 3.12 5.78
C GLN A 46 17.79 3.15 4.91
N SER A 47 17.36 1.97 4.48
CA SER A 47 16.04 1.83 3.91
C SER A 47 15.05 2.50 4.86
N ALA A 48 14.10 3.24 4.33
CA ALA A 48 13.02 3.77 5.15
C ALA A 48 12.43 2.62 5.99
N PRO A 49 12.08 2.86 7.25
CA PRO A 49 11.53 1.81 8.11
C PRO A 49 10.22 1.24 7.57
N TYR A 50 9.64 1.88 6.57
CA TYR A 50 8.44 1.43 5.86
C TYR A 50 8.43 1.94 4.40
N GLN A 51 7.66 1.27 3.57
CA GLN A 51 7.37 1.64 2.18
C GLN A 51 5.86 1.60 1.94
N ILE A 52 5.36 2.54 1.14
CA ILE A 52 3.98 2.54 0.66
C ILE A 52 4.01 2.56 -0.86
N THR A 53 3.42 1.53 -1.47
CA THR A 53 3.22 1.45 -2.92
C THR A 53 1.75 1.65 -3.23
N VAL A 54 1.39 2.77 -3.87
CA VAL A 54 0.01 3.02 -4.30
C VAL A 54 -0.29 2.19 -5.54
N LEU A 55 -1.29 1.32 -5.44
CA LEU A 55 -1.67 0.34 -6.47
C LEU A 55 -2.89 0.78 -7.29
N ALA A 56 -3.77 1.58 -6.72
CA ALA A 56 -4.91 2.19 -7.42
C ALA A 56 -5.22 3.57 -6.85
N THR A 57 -5.44 4.53 -7.75
CA THR A 57 -5.91 5.89 -7.48
C THR A 57 -6.39 6.50 -8.79
N ASN A 58 -6.94 7.73 -8.76
CA ASN A 58 -7.45 8.44 -9.94
C ASN A 58 -6.40 8.68 -11.04
N ILE A 59 -5.12 8.59 -10.71
CA ILE A 59 -4.00 8.85 -11.63
C ILE A 59 -3.13 7.60 -11.67
N SER A 60 -2.72 7.18 -12.88
CA SER A 60 -1.74 6.11 -13.08
C SER A 60 -0.54 6.63 -13.87
N ASP A 61 0.55 5.87 -13.86
CA ASP A 61 1.67 6.04 -14.76
C ASP A 61 1.40 5.48 -16.16
N TYR A 62 2.39 5.56 -17.04
CA TYR A 62 2.28 5.01 -18.39
C TYR A 62 2.24 3.47 -18.33
N GLY A 63 1.09 2.91 -18.68
CA GLY A 63 0.83 1.46 -18.68
C GLY A 63 0.03 0.96 -17.48
N GLY A 64 -0.09 1.74 -16.41
CA GLY A 64 -1.01 1.49 -15.31
C GLY A 64 -2.45 1.89 -15.64
N LEU A 65 -3.39 1.46 -14.80
CA LEU A 65 -4.80 1.83 -14.86
C LEU A 65 -5.16 2.74 -13.69
N GLY A 66 -5.76 3.90 -13.98
CA GLY A 66 -6.34 4.81 -12.99
C GLY A 66 -7.85 4.59 -12.91
N GLU A 67 -8.42 4.72 -11.71
CA GLU A 67 -9.86 4.65 -11.48
C GLU A 67 -10.25 5.45 -10.24
N TRP A 68 -11.52 5.78 -10.10
CA TRP A 68 -12.03 6.37 -8.86
C TRP A 68 -12.03 5.32 -7.76
N SER A 69 -10.89 5.15 -7.11
CA SER A 69 -10.71 4.14 -6.07
C SER A 69 -9.44 4.37 -5.26
N PHE A 70 -9.20 3.47 -4.30
CA PHE A 70 -7.93 3.41 -3.60
C PHE A 70 -7.48 1.96 -3.39
N ALA A 71 -6.18 1.73 -3.50
CA ALA A 71 -5.48 0.55 -2.99
C ALA A 71 -4.00 0.87 -2.79
N ALA A 72 -3.41 0.40 -1.71
CA ALA A 72 -1.98 0.58 -1.42
C ALA A 72 -1.41 -0.64 -0.68
N LEU A 73 -0.19 -1.02 -1.04
CA LEU A 73 0.61 -1.97 -0.29
C LEU A 73 1.46 -1.18 0.72
N PHE A 74 1.30 -1.50 1.99
CA PHE A 74 2.16 -1.04 3.07
C PHE A 74 3.12 -2.16 3.47
N GLU A 75 4.42 -1.87 3.53
CA GLU A 75 5.48 -2.79 3.91
C GLU A 75 6.32 -2.17 5.01
N ALA A 76 6.53 -2.89 6.12
CA ALA A 76 7.38 -2.45 7.22
C ALA A 76 8.13 -3.66 7.82
N GLU A 77 9.45 -3.61 7.85
CA GLU A 77 10.32 -4.67 8.37
C GLU A 77 10.01 -6.03 7.74
N GLN A 78 9.22 -6.87 8.41
CA GLN A 78 8.83 -8.22 7.96
C GLN A 78 7.32 -8.36 7.73
N ASP A 79 6.57 -7.28 7.93
CA ASP A 79 5.12 -7.26 7.77
C ASP A 79 4.70 -6.49 6.53
N ALA A 80 3.70 -7.01 5.83
CA ALA A 80 3.08 -6.36 4.69
C ALA A 80 1.55 -6.44 4.81
N VAL A 81 0.88 -5.37 4.44
CA VAL A 81 -0.57 -5.24 4.46
C VAL A 81 -1.05 -4.58 3.18
N LEU A 82 -2.00 -5.22 2.50
CA LEU A 82 -2.74 -4.59 1.43
C LEU A 82 -3.89 -3.78 2.05
N PHE A 83 -3.89 -2.46 1.85
CA PHE A 83 -4.95 -1.57 2.30
C PHE A 83 -5.83 -1.20 1.12
N ASP A 84 -7.11 -1.60 1.16
CA ASP A 84 -8.10 -1.55 0.08
C ASP A 84 -7.71 -2.31 -1.19
N THR A 85 -8.66 -2.48 -2.10
CA THR A 85 -8.50 -3.34 -3.28
C THR A 85 -9.04 -2.74 -4.58
N GLY A 86 -9.32 -1.44 -4.60
CA GLY A 86 -9.81 -0.75 -5.79
C GLY A 86 -11.29 -0.96 -6.06
N PHE A 87 -11.74 -0.44 -7.20
CA PHE A 87 -13.14 -0.47 -7.64
C PHE A 87 -13.45 -1.62 -8.59
N LYS A 88 -12.78 -1.66 -9.74
CA LYS A 88 -12.97 -2.75 -10.70
C LYS A 88 -12.17 -3.96 -10.25
N GLU A 89 -12.72 -5.13 -10.56
CA GLU A 89 -12.13 -6.39 -10.11
C GLU A 89 -10.67 -6.59 -10.56
N ASP A 90 -10.27 -6.06 -11.72
CA ASP A 90 -8.98 -6.32 -12.37
C ASP A 90 -7.98 -5.15 -12.31
N THR A 91 -8.39 -3.92 -11.93
CA THR A 91 -7.51 -2.75 -11.96
C THR A 91 -6.28 -2.94 -11.06
N VAL A 92 -6.48 -3.31 -9.79
CA VAL A 92 -5.35 -3.51 -8.87
C VAL A 92 -4.48 -4.68 -9.31
N LEU A 93 -5.07 -5.77 -9.80
CA LEU A 93 -4.31 -6.90 -10.33
C LEU A 93 -3.45 -6.50 -11.52
N HIS A 94 -4.02 -5.73 -12.49
CA HIS A 94 -3.25 -5.19 -13.60
C HIS A 94 -2.05 -4.35 -13.13
N ASN A 95 -2.29 -3.42 -12.20
CA ASN A 95 -1.26 -2.52 -11.70
C ASN A 95 -0.16 -3.26 -10.92
N VAL A 96 -0.53 -4.23 -10.11
CA VAL A 96 0.41 -5.12 -9.39
C VAL A 96 1.35 -5.84 -10.37
N LEU A 97 0.78 -6.43 -11.42
CA LEU A 97 1.55 -7.13 -12.46
C LEU A 97 2.42 -6.15 -13.28
N HIS A 98 1.88 -4.97 -13.61
CA HIS A 98 2.61 -3.93 -14.34
C HIS A 98 3.81 -3.38 -13.55
N LEU A 99 3.64 -3.15 -12.24
CA LEU A 99 4.69 -2.65 -11.34
C LEU A 99 5.68 -3.75 -10.92
N GLY A 100 5.39 -5.03 -11.21
CA GLY A 100 6.21 -6.15 -10.75
C GLY A 100 6.13 -6.38 -9.24
N VAL A 101 5.03 -5.97 -8.60
CA VAL A 101 4.76 -6.20 -7.17
C VAL A 101 4.25 -7.63 -6.98
N ASP A 102 4.77 -8.35 -6.00
CA ASP A 102 4.31 -9.69 -5.65
C ASP A 102 3.53 -9.68 -4.33
N LEU A 103 2.23 -9.95 -4.40
CA LEU A 103 1.36 -10.07 -3.23
C LEU A 103 1.25 -11.51 -2.70
N SER A 104 1.98 -12.48 -3.23
CA SER A 104 1.91 -13.87 -2.77
C SER A 104 2.37 -14.06 -1.33
N GLY A 105 3.27 -13.20 -0.83
CA GLY A 105 3.72 -13.17 0.56
C GLY A 105 2.85 -12.32 1.49
N VAL A 106 1.89 -11.56 0.98
CA VAL A 106 1.02 -10.68 1.77
C VAL A 106 -0.18 -11.46 2.28
N GLU A 107 -0.25 -11.72 3.58
CA GLU A 107 -1.39 -12.46 4.17
C GLU A 107 -2.55 -11.55 4.57
N LYS A 108 -2.23 -10.31 5.00
CA LYS A 108 -3.18 -9.39 5.61
C LYS A 108 -3.74 -8.40 4.60
N VAL A 109 -5.04 -8.23 4.60
CA VAL A 109 -5.77 -7.19 3.88
C VAL A 109 -6.58 -6.38 4.88
N VAL A 110 -6.59 -5.08 4.73
CA VAL A 110 -7.47 -4.17 5.47
C VAL A 110 -8.41 -3.52 4.47
N LEU A 111 -9.69 -3.60 4.69
CA LEU A 111 -10.68 -2.82 3.95
C LEU A 111 -11.10 -1.64 4.81
N SER A 112 -10.89 -0.43 4.29
CA SER A 112 -11.17 0.81 5.03
C SER A 112 -12.65 0.90 5.39
N HIS A 113 -13.51 0.63 4.43
CA HIS A 113 -14.96 0.61 4.59
C HIS A 113 -15.64 -0.19 3.45
N PHE A 114 -16.93 -0.31 3.52
CA PHE A 114 -17.77 -1.14 2.69
C PHE A 114 -17.81 -0.78 1.19
N HIS A 115 -17.53 0.44 0.75
CA HIS A 115 -17.82 0.88 -0.61
C HIS A 115 -17.07 0.07 -1.66
N SER A 116 -17.67 -0.06 -2.85
CA SER A 116 -17.13 -0.88 -3.93
C SER A 116 -15.81 -0.37 -4.51
N ASP A 117 -15.56 0.93 -4.45
CA ASP A 117 -14.29 1.56 -4.86
C ASP A 117 -13.11 1.27 -3.91
N HIS A 118 -13.35 0.51 -2.83
CA HIS A 118 -12.35 0.02 -1.89
C HIS A 118 -12.30 -1.51 -1.82
N THR A 119 -13.33 -2.21 -2.29
CA THR A 119 -13.52 -3.65 -2.08
C THR A 119 -13.53 -4.47 -3.36
N GLY A 120 -13.60 -3.85 -4.55
CA GLY A 120 -13.90 -4.50 -5.83
C GLY A 120 -12.89 -5.56 -6.27
N GLY A 121 -11.60 -5.34 -6.04
CA GLY A 121 -10.53 -6.24 -6.46
C GLY A 121 -10.26 -7.44 -5.55
N LEU A 122 -10.84 -7.50 -4.34
CA LEU A 122 -10.46 -8.49 -3.32
C LEU A 122 -10.50 -9.93 -3.84
N LEU A 123 -11.61 -10.34 -4.47
CA LEU A 123 -11.82 -11.73 -4.86
C LEU A 123 -10.91 -12.17 -6.02
N ILE A 124 -10.66 -11.28 -6.98
CA ILE A 124 -9.78 -11.61 -8.12
C ILE A 124 -8.31 -11.67 -7.66
N LEU A 125 -7.87 -10.76 -6.79
CA LEU A 125 -6.55 -10.79 -6.19
C LEU A 125 -6.33 -12.08 -5.42
N ARG A 126 -7.27 -12.47 -4.56
CA ARG A 126 -7.22 -13.73 -3.82
C ARG A 126 -7.14 -14.95 -4.75
N LYS A 127 -7.98 -15.01 -5.80
CA LYS A 127 -7.94 -16.08 -6.80
C LYS A 127 -6.60 -16.17 -7.52
N HIS A 128 -5.98 -15.02 -7.80
CA HIS A 128 -4.70 -14.96 -8.53
C HIS A 128 -3.52 -15.44 -7.66
N PHE A 129 -3.40 -14.96 -6.41
CA PHE A 129 -2.22 -15.22 -5.58
C PHE A 129 -2.32 -16.49 -4.73
N ARG A 130 -3.52 -16.98 -4.41
CA ARG A 130 -3.75 -18.20 -3.64
C ARG A 130 -3.00 -19.44 -4.18
N PRO A 131 -2.91 -19.71 -5.50
CA PRO A 131 -2.19 -20.87 -6.00
C PRO A 131 -0.68 -20.87 -5.69
N ALA A 132 -0.08 -19.68 -5.54
CA ALA A 132 1.33 -19.54 -5.16
C ALA A 132 1.53 -19.69 -3.64
N ASN A 133 0.58 -19.18 -2.85
CA ASN A 133 0.58 -19.30 -1.39
C ASN A 133 -0.85 -19.30 -0.87
N GLU A 134 -1.26 -20.40 -0.23
CA GLU A 134 -2.62 -20.55 0.34
C GLU A 134 -2.96 -19.46 1.38
N ALA A 135 -1.96 -18.88 2.06
CA ALA A 135 -2.14 -17.79 3.02
C ALA A 135 -2.25 -16.39 2.36
N ALA A 136 -1.88 -16.24 1.06
CA ALA A 136 -1.90 -14.94 0.40
C ALA A 136 -3.30 -14.30 0.45
N LEU A 137 -3.40 -13.08 1.01
CA LEU A 137 -4.62 -12.27 1.11
C LEU A 137 -5.79 -13.03 1.79
N SER A 138 -5.49 -13.88 2.77
CA SER A 138 -6.50 -14.73 3.44
C SER A 138 -7.07 -14.14 4.73
N GLN A 139 -6.36 -13.18 5.34
CA GLN A 139 -6.77 -12.53 6.60
C GLN A 139 -7.28 -11.13 6.28
N VAL A 140 -8.59 -10.93 6.30
CA VAL A 140 -9.21 -9.64 5.93
C VAL A 140 -9.78 -8.97 7.17
N TYR A 141 -9.31 -7.77 7.46
CA TYR A 141 -9.76 -6.95 8.59
C TYR A 141 -10.77 -5.92 8.09
N VAL A 142 -11.91 -5.87 8.73
CA VAL A 142 -13.00 -4.92 8.48
C VAL A 142 -13.50 -4.32 9.78
N ALA A 143 -13.95 -3.08 9.78
CA ALA A 143 -14.52 -2.51 11.00
C ALA A 143 -15.94 -2.99 11.26
N ALA A 144 -16.40 -2.83 12.50
CA ALA A 144 -17.79 -3.11 12.88
C ALA A 144 -18.75 -2.30 12.00
N GLY A 145 -19.83 -2.94 11.53
CA GLY A 145 -20.79 -2.35 10.60
C GLY A 145 -20.51 -2.61 9.12
N PHE A 146 -19.33 -3.13 8.75
CA PHE A 146 -18.97 -3.40 7.35
C PHE A 146 -19.98 -4.32 6.64
N PHE A 147 -20.50 -5.34 7.29
CA PHE A 147 -21.48 -6.26 6.72
C PHE A 147 -22.94 -5.87 6.92
N ASP A 148 -23.18 -4.68 7.47
CA ASP A 148 -24.56 -4.19 7.59
C ASP A 148 -25.13 -3.92 6.21
N GLN A 149 -26.40 -4.32 5.99
CA GLN A 149 -27.02 -4.21 4.68
C GLN A 149 -27.35 -2.75 4.34
N ARG A 150 -26.86 -2.29 3.21
CA ARG A 150 -27.15 -0.97 2.64
C ARG A 150 -28.20 -1.10 1.52
N ALA A 151 -28.93 -0.01 1.30
CA ALA A 151 -29.88 0.07 0.21
C ALA A 151 -30.00 1.52 -0.30
N THR A 152 -30.43 1.67 -1.55
CA THR A 152 -30.81 2.97 -2.10
C THR A 152 -32.11 3.49 -1.46
N ALA A 153 -32.43 4.76 -1.70
CA ALA A 153 -33.73 5.35 -1.26
C ALA A 153 -34.95 4.59 -1.81
N THR A 154 -34.81 3.87 -2.92
CA THR A 154 -35.88 3.06 -3.51
C THR A 154 -35.88 1.61 -2.98
N GLY A 155 -34.99 1.27 -2.04
CA GLY A 155 -34.90 -0.03 -1.41
C GLY A 155 -34.11 -1.08 -2.22
N VAL A 156 -33.39 -0.68 -3.27
CA VAL A 156 -32.48 -1.57 -3.99
C VAL A 156 -31.26 -1.82 -3.08
N GLU A 157 -31.01 -3.09 -2.78
CA GLU A 157 -29.88 -3.51 -1.94
C GLU A 157 -28.53 -3.23 -2.64
N VAL A 158 -27.54 -2.84 -1.85
CA VAL A 158 -26.17 -2.51 -2.29
C VAL A 158 -25.19 -3.23 -1.38
N GLY A 159 -24.24 -3.95 -1.98
CA GLY A 159 -23.20 -4.70 -1.28
C GLY A 159 -21.79 -4.27 -1.72
N PRO A 160 -20.74 -4.81 -1.09
CA PRO A 160 -19.35 -4.59 -1.47
C PRO A 160 -19.06 -5.13 -2.87
N GLY A 161 -18.13 -4.47 -3.60
CA GLY A 161 -17.82 -4.86 -4.97
C GLY A 161 -19.04 -4.79 -5.87
N ASP A 162 -19.25 -5.81 -6.68
CA ASP A 162 -20.42 -5.95 -7.57
C ASP A 162 -21.59 -6.73 -6.94
N PHE A 163 -21.52 -7.01 -5.64
CA PHE A 163 -22.57 -7.75 -4.95
C PHE A 163 -23.73 -6.84 -4.55
N ALA A 164 -24.96 -7.35 -4.69
CA ALA A 164 -26.15 -6.66 -4.18
C ALA A 164 -26.20 -6.70 -2.65
N ARG A 165 -25.68 -7.75 -2.03
CA ARG A 165 -25.76 -7.95 -0.57
C ARG A 165 -24.41 -8.21 0.06
N ALA A 166 -24.17 -7.59 1.21
CA ALA A 166 -22.94 -7.79 1.98
C ALA A 166 -22.71 -9.26 2.37
N GLN A 167 -23.78 -10.00 2.66
CA GLN A 167 -23.69 -11.42 3.01
C GLN A 167 -23.28 -12.30 1.81
N ASP A 168 -23.68 -11.95 0.59
CA ASP A 168 -23.27 -12.70 -0.61
C ASP A 168 -21.80 -12.48 -0.91
N PHE A 169 -21.31 -11.25 -0.77
CA PHE A 169 -19.88 -10.93 -0.84
C PHE A 169 -19.08 -11.73 0.20
N LYS A 170 -19.54 -11.72 1.46
CA LYS A 170 -18.90 -12.47 2.55
C LYS A 170 -18.81 -13.96 2.20
N SER A 171 -19.91 -14.56 1.78
CA SER A 171 -19.97 -15.99 1.43
C SER A 171 -19.05 -16.33 0.25
N ALA A 172 -18.98 -15.47 -0.77
CA ALA A 172 -18.07 -15.65 -1.91
C ALA A 172 -16.58 -15.55 -1.50
N ALA A 173 -16.24 -14.64 -0.61
CA ALA A 173 -14.90 -14.49 -0.07
C ALA A 173 -14.50 -15.69 0.80
N GLU A 174 -15.38 -16.13 1.70
CA GLU A 174 -15.16 -17.31 2.56
C GLU A 174 -14.98 -18.59 1.73
N ALA A 175 -15.71 -18.75 0.62
CA ALA A 175 -15.52 -19.87 -0.32
C ALA A 175 -14.13 -19.88 -0.97
N LEU A 176 -13.44 -18.73 -1.05
CA LEU A 176 -12.06 -18.60 -1.47
C LEU A 176 -11.05 -18.78 -0.32
N GLY A 177 -11.50 -19.15 0.89
CA GLY A 177 -10.66 -19.29 2.07
C GLY A 177 -10.22 -17.96 2.68
N ILE A 178 -11.00 -16.90 2.50
CA ILE A 178 -10.81 -15.63 3.21
C ILE A 178 -11.46 -15.74 4.59
N ASN A 179 -10.75 -15.27 5.62
CA ASN A 179 -11.23 -15.17 6.99
C ASN A 179 -11.37 -13.70 7.36
N PHE A 180 -12.58 -13.27 7.70
CA PHE A 180 -12.83 -11.91 8.15
C PHE A 180 -12.65 -11.77 9.66
N THR A 181 -11.89 -10.76 10.06
CA THR A 181 -11.80 -10.30 11.44
C THR A 181 -12.49 -8.94 11.55
N VAL A 182 -13.54 -8.88 12.37
CA VAL A 182 -14.27 -7.63 12.63
C VAL A 182 -13.58 -6.88 13.77
N VAL A 183 -13.08 -5.69 13.47
CA VAL A 183 -12.40 -4.80 14.41
C VAL A 183 -13.41 -3.85 15.04
N THR A 184 -13.48 -3.80 16.37
CA THR A 184 -14.42 -2.96 17.11
C THR A 184 -13.75 -1.84 17.90
N GLU A 185 -12.44 -1.93 18.09
CA GLU A 185 -11.61 -1.01 18.87
C GLU A 185 -10.18 -0.98 18.32
N PRO A 186 -9.34 -0.03 18.69
CA PRO A 186 -7.95 0.02 18.22
C PRO A 186 -7.22 -1.31 18.45
N THR A 187 -6.71 -1.92 17.39
CA THR A 187 -6.17 -3.28 17.39
C THR A 187 -4.82 -3.33 16.69
N GLU A 188 -3.79 -3.87 17.37
CA GLU A 188 -2.50 -4.15 16.75
C GLU A 188 -2.59 -5.43 15.91
N ILE A 189 -2.27 -5.33 14.62
CA ILE A 189 -2.32 -6.46 13.66
C ILE A 189 -0.94 -6.98 13.27
N ALA A 190 0.11 -6.22 13.57
CA ALA A 190 1.53 -6.58 13.47
C ALA A 190 2.31 -5.60 14.35
N PRO A 191 3.60 -5.87 14.69
CA PRO A 191 4.41 -4.97 15.51
C PRO A 191 4.37 -3.52 15.02
N LYS A 192 3.87 -2.59 15.85
CA LYS A 192 3.66 -1.16 15.55
C LYS A 192 2.61 -0.85 14.47
N LEU A 193 1.89 -1.83 13.96
CA LEU A 193 0.89 -1.65 12.93
C LEU A 193 -0.51 -1.82 13.53
N TRP A 194 -1.27 -0.74 13.54
CA TRP A 194 -2.55 -0.63 14.24
C TRP A 194 -3.71 -0.33 13.30
N LEU A 195 -4.85 -0.92 13.57
CA LEU A 195 -6.14 -0.49 13.02
C LEU A 195 -6.85 0.37 14.06
N THR A 196 -7.50 1.44 13.61
CA THR A 196 -8.29 2.30 14.52
C THR A 196 -9.57 1.62 15.00
N GLY A 197 -10.07 0.61 14.26
CA GLY A 197 -11.47 0.24 14.34
C GLY A 197 -12.37 1.35 13.80
N PRO A 198 -13.69 1.29 14.05
CA PRO A 198 -14.63 2.31 13.55
C PRO A 198 -14.25 3.70 14.05
N VAL A 199 -14.05 4.65 13.12
CA VAL A 199 -13.70 6.03 13.46
C VAL A 199 -14.92 6.77 13.99
N PRO A 200 -14.90 7.32 15.22
CA PRO A 200 -16.03 8.09 15.75
C PRO A 200 -16.32 9.36 14.93
N ARG A 201 -17.55 9.58 14.54
CA ARG A 201 -18.01 10.77 13.81
C ARG A 201 -18.38 11.90 14.80
N VAL A 202 -17.39 12.51 15.46
CA VAL A 202 -17.61 13.50 16.53
C VAL A 202 -17.63 14.94 15.99
N GLU A 203 -16.74 15.25 15.04
CA GLU A 203 -16.53 16.63 14.57
C GLU A 203 -16.89 16.82 13.08
N GLU A 204 -17.37 15.77 12.42
CA GLU A 204 -17.61 15.80 10.99
C GLU A 204 -19.01 16.27 10.60
N HIS A 205 -19.03 17.05 9.53
CA HIS A 205 -20.26 17.44 8.83
C HIS A 205 -20.54 16.58 7.59
N TYR A 206 -19.88 15.41 7.48
CA TYR A 206 -20.08 14.50 6.37
C TYR A 206 -21.40 13.76 6.50
N ASN A 207 -22.23 13.85 5.46
CA ASN A 207 -23.57 13.26 5.44
C ASN A 207 -23.62 11.89 4.70
N GLY A 208 -22.47 11.31 4.37
CA GLY A 208 -22.38 10.08 3.60
C GLY A 208 -22.67 10.28 2.10
N PRO A 209 -22.60 9.19 1.30
CA PRO A 209 -22.95 9.25 -0.11
C PRO A 209 -24.45 9.51 -0.28
N ALA A 210 -24.78 10.46 -1.15
CA ALA A 210 -26.18 10.81 -1.38
C ALA A 210 -26.99 9.59 -1.88
N GLY A 211 -28.08 9.28 -1.17
CA GLY A 211 -29.01 8.24 -1.57
C GLY A 211 -28.66 6.82 -1.13
N LEU A 212 -27.63 6.63 -0.31
CA LEU A 212 -27.34 5.38 0.34
C LEU A 212 -27.81 5.39 1.80
N PHE A 213 -28.44 4.29 2.21
CA PHE A 213 -29.07 4.15 3.52
C PHE A 213 -28.69 2.82 4.17
N ILE A 214 -28.64 2.81 5.50
CA ILE A 214 -28.42 1.65 6.33
C ILE A 214 -29.61 1.46 7.28
N LYS A 215 -29.91 0.23 7.68
CA LYS A 215 -30.91 -0.02 8.71
C LYS A 215 -30.29 0.05 10.10
N GLN A 216 -30.78 0.96 10.92
CA GLN A 216 -30.39 1.11 12.31
C GLN A 216 -31.65 1.12 13.17
N ASP A 217 -31.74 0.21 14.14
CA ASP A 217 -32.91 0.05 15.04
C ASP A 217 -34.26 -0.07 14.31
N GLY A 218 -34.23 -0.70 13.11
CA GLY A 218 -35.40 -0.90 12.26
C GLY A 218 -35.78 0.33 11.40
N ALA A 219 -35.17 1.46 11.57
CA ALA A 219 -35.30 2.66 10.72
C ALA A 219 -34.28 2.64 9.58
N SER A 220 -34.65 3.25 8.45
CA SER A 220 -33.71 3.53 7.35
C SER A 220 -33.11 4.91 7.58
N VAL A 221 -31.80 4.99 7.85
CA VAL A 221 -31.06 6.22 8.08
C VAL A 221 -29.99 6.40 7.01
N PRO A 222 -29.58 7.64 6.66
CA PRO A 222 -28.47 7.86 5.74
C PRO A 222 -27.22 7.12 6.21
N ASP A 223 -26.55 6.44 5.29
CA ASP A 223 -25.23 5.83 5.58
C ASP A 223 -24.17 6.95 5.65
N ILE A 224 -23.54 7.10 6.81
CA ILE A 224 -22.45 8.05 7.06
C ILE A 224 -21.10 7.33 7.18
N ILE A 225 -21.00 6.13 6.64
CA ILE A 225 -19.78 5.30 6.64
C ILE A 225 -19.27 5.09 8.08
N MET A 226 -20.11 4.46 8.92
CA MET A 226 -19.76 4.17 10.32
C MET A 226 -18.72 3.06 10.46
N ASP A 227 -18.49 2.29 9.41
CA ASP A 227 -17.52 1.21 9.31
C ASP A 227 -16.14 1.67 8.79
N ASP A 228 -15.92 2.99 8.71
CA ASP A 228 -14.63 3.54 8.29
C ASP A 228 -13.52 3.30 9.33
N GLN A 229 -12.39 2.79 8.87
CA GLN A 229 -11.21 2.56 9.71
C GLN A 229 -9.92 2.95 8.97
N SER A 230 -8.87 3.22 9.75
CA SER A 230 -7.55 3.61 9.24
C SER A 230 -6.47 2.66 9.74
N LEU A 231 -5.37 2.60 8.96
CA LEU A 231 -4.13 1.92 9.31
C LEU A 231 -3.15 2.96 9.87
N GLY A 232 -2.53 2.67 11.01
CA GLY A 232 -1.51 3.50 11.66
C GLY A 232 -0.21 2.71 11.90
N TYR A 233 0.94 3.40 11.79
CA TYR A 233 2.26 2.84 12.06
C TYR A 233 3.10 3.76 12.96
#